data_28eea99e620192a0846cafae007bdb19
#
_entry.id   28eea99e620192a0846cafae007bdb19
#
_cell.length_a   1.000
_cell.length_b   1.000
_cell.length_c   1.000
_cell.angle_alpha   90.00
_cell.angle_beta   90.00
_cell.angle_gamma   90.00
#
_symmetry.space_group_name_H-M   'P 1'
#
loop_
_entity.id
_entity.type
_entity.pdbx_description
1 polymer ?
#
loop_
_entity_poly.entity_id
_entity_poly.type
_entity_poly.pdbx_seq_one_letter_code
_entity_poly.pdbx_strand_id
1 'polypeptide(L)'
;MILLLISCSSEDTSISEISENQELTQETNTPSKPEPEEAKPELKTEIADIEEVLKEFPQGALSFLSNNEKQCIAEISTTESLKSMEKSLMEEGKILQEQMDYFASCNLPGPPGIGIKEAASSAATENVQETSYSTSFASIENITSLGEDGVSPHLEKVDEKTLRLFYSSIKVKGIAVSLCDYQLNCEIQGSLQRMSDLTIIETKDGVRRGYFVELNPQTNQKDIFTAIFSEDGLSYSEKTPLGFPVDRDEIAWGVPDAVLIPNGLVRVYWTYTEDKTSDEKLISATSKTTKGIDFVMDPGYRLENGYVDFEVIKAEEGDWKALMSYTPHYMPEIPQSLFYATSKDGLDWDLIEERITPKGYTYFDPTGIPIDEKNYLIVGSAAPNVMGDREHLLFTAMLVLP
;
A
#
# COMPACT_ATOMS: atom_id res chain seq x y z
N MET A 1 -19.52 45.93 11.73
CA MET A 1 -19.03 46.57 12.98
C MET A 1 -19.86 46.00 14.12
N ILE A 2 -19.33 45.04 14.85
CA ILE A 2 -19.51 44.72 16.27
C ILE A 2 -18.62 43.52 16.54
N LEU A 3 -17.50 43.80 17.21
CA LEU A 3 -16.65 42.79 17.85
C LEU A 3 -17.34 42.29 19.12
N LEU A 4 -17.26 41.02 19.40
CA LEU A 4 -17.41 40.47 20.74
C LEU A 4 -16.26 39.51 21.03
N LEU A 5 -15.36 39.98 21.87
CA LEU A 5 -14.33 39.23 22.57
C LEU A 5 -14.98 38.53 23.77
N ILE A 6 -14.74 37.24 23.92
CA ILE A 6 -14.97 36.53 25.17
C ILE A 6 -13.67 35.83 25.57
N SER A 7 -13.18 36.27 26.71
CA SER A 7 -12.06 35.77 27.48
C SER A 7 -12.47 34.48 28.22
N CYS A 8 -11.62 33.46 28.22
CA CYS A 8 -11.71 32.34 29.14
C CYS A 8 -10.49 32.26 30.03
N SER A 9 -10.78 32.23 31.31
CA SER A 9 -9.87 32.12 32.44
C SER A 9 -9.43 30.64 32.67
N SER A 10 -8.17 30.52 33.03
CA SER A 10 -7.53 29.30 33.55
C SER A 10 -7.98 29.03 35.00
N GLU A 11 -8.22 27.77 35.34
CA GLU A 11 -8.23 27.27 36.70
C GLU A 11 -7.13 26.19 36.88
N ASP A 12 -6.22 26.52 37.79
CA ASP A 12 -5.23 25.60 38.36
C ASP A 12 -5.87 24.60 39.31
N THR A 13 -5.50 23.37 39.21
CA THR A 13 -5.74 22.39 40.26
C THR A 13 -4.46 21.64 40.61
N SER A 14 -3.93 21.96 41.76
CA SER A 14 -2.82 21.31 42.46
C SER A 14 -3.25 19.93 42.99
N ILE A 15 -2.42 18.91 42.82
CA ILE A 15 -2.55 17.62 43.50
C ILE A 15 -1.30 17.32 44.30
N SER A 16 -1.55 16.98 45.56
CA SER A 16 -0.66 16.69 46.65
C SER A 16 0.10 15.36 46.50
N GLU A 17 1.33 15.40 47.00
CA GLU A 17 2.18 14.27 47.32
C GLU A 17 1.57 13.33 48.36
N ILE A 18 1.72 12.03 48.15
CA ILE A 18 1.66 11.04 49.22
C ILE A 18 2.95 10.19 49.15
N SER A 19 3.73 10.33 50.21
CA SER A 19 4.89 9.54 50.55
C SER A 19 4.44 8.33 51.38
N GLU A 20 4.88 7.14 51.00
CA GLU A 20 4.90 6.02 51.94
C GLU A 20 6.18 5.19 51.81
N ASN A 21 6.89 5.14 52.92
CA ASN A 21 8.07 4.31 53.20
C ASN A 21 7.67 2.84 53.34
N GLN A 22 8.47 1.94 52.77
CA GLN A 22 8.56 0.56 53.33
C GLN A 22 10.02 0.08 53.40
N GLU A 23 10.26 -0.57 54.54
CA GLU A 23 11.51 -0.96 55.14
C GLU A 23 12.27 -2.07 54.39
N LEU A 24 13.60 -1.98 54.52
CA LEU A 24 14.54 -3.03 54.19
C LEU A 24 14.45 -4.23 55.13
N THR A 25 14.39 -5.44 54.59
CA THR A 25 14.89 -6.64 55.27
C THR A 25 16.10 -7.19 54.53
N GLN A 26 17.23 -7.19 55.25
CA GLN A 26 18.46 -7.84 54.85
C GLN A 26 18.35 -9.34 55.06
N GLU A 27 18.52 -10.13 54.01
CA GLU A 27 18.93 -11.54 54.15
C GLU A 27 20.38 -11.70 53.69
N THR A 28 21.17 -12.18 54.63
CA THR A 28 22.60 -12.53 54.45
C THR A 28 22.71 -13.89 53.77
N ASN A 29 23.32 -13.94 52.60
CA ASN A 29 23.74 -15.17 51.96
C ASN A 29 25.26 -15.26 51.84
N THR A 30 25.77 -16.32 52.34
CA THR A 30 27.18 -16.75 52.41
C THR A 30 27.73 -17.03 50.99
N PRO A 31 28.97 -16.66 50.64
CA PRO A 31 29.51 -16.86 49.32
C PRO A 31 29.92 -18.32 49.09
N SER A 32 29.37 -18.91 48.03
CA SER A 32 29.83 -20.17 47.46
C SER A 32 31.04 -19.92 46.56
N LYS A 33 32.00 -20.83 46.65
CA LYS A 33 33.28 -20.90 45.98
C LYS A 33 33.15 -20.81 44.44
N PRO A 34 33.94 -20.01 43.73
CA PRO A 34 33.86 -19.92 42.27
C PRO A 34 34.39 -21.19 41.59
N GLU A 35 33.62 -21.71 40.66
CA GLU A 35 33.99 -22.72 39.67
C GLU A 35 34.88 -22.07 38.63
N PRO A 36 35.88 -22.78 38.06
CA PRO A 36 36.80 -22.17 37.10
C PRO A 36 36.08 -21.78 35.82
N GLU A 37 36.18 -20.51 35.51
CA GLU A 37 35.66 -19.87 34.29
C GLU A 37 36.44 -20.43 33.08
N GLU A 38 35.75 -21.20 32.24
CA GLU A 38 36.26 -21.55 30.91
C GLU A 38 36.47 -20.26 30.09
N ALA A 39 37.70 -20.03 29.66
CA ALA A 39 38.06 -18.90 28.82
C ALA A 39 37.19 -18.91 27.51
N LYS A 40 36.23 -18.01 27.43
CA LYS A 40 35.58 -17.70 26.15
C LYS A 40 36.64 -17.18 25.16
N PRO A 41 36.67 -17.66 23.92
CA PRO A 41 37.54 -17.10 22.91
C PRO A 41 37.20 -15.60 22.74
N GLU A 42 38.20 -14.75 22.87
CA GLU A 42 38.13 -13.34 22.48
C GLU A 42 37.83 -13.27 20.97
N LEU A 43 36.57 -13.16 20.61
CA LEU A 43 36.18 -12.80 19.26
C LEU A 43 36.53 -11.31 19.10
N LYS A 44 37.65 -11.02 18.44
CA LYS A 44 37.89 -9.69 17.87
C LYS A 44 36.85 -9.52 16.76
N THR A 45 35.73 -8.97 17.13
CA THR A 45 34.68 -8.58 16.17
C THR A 45 35.22 -7.35 15.44
N GLU A 46 35.66 -7.54 14.22
CA GLU A 46 35.94 -6.44 13.32
C GLU A 46 34.57 -5.76 13.04
N ILE A 47 34.47 -4.48 13.40
CA ILE A 47 33.21 -3.71 13.20
C ILE A 47 32.89 -3.72 11.72
N ALA A 48 31.63 -4.02 11.38
CA ALA A 48 31.20 -4.09 9.99
C ALA A 48 31.33 -2.73 9.27
N ASP A 49 31.82 -2.74 8.05
CA ASP A 49 31.92 -1.56 7.20
C ASP A 49 30.60 -1.36 6.45
N ILE A 50 29.69 -0.59 7.05
CA ILE A 50 28.38 -0.26 6.47
C ILE A 50 28.51 0.49 5.14
N GLU A 51 29.52 1.35 4.98
CA GLU A 51 29.75 2.11 3.75
C GLU A 51 30.09 1.18 2.58
N GLU A 52 30.84 0.11 2.85
CA GLU A 52 31.12 -0.91 1.84
C GLU A 52 29.88 -1.68 1.45
N VAL A 53 29.00 -2.04 2.41
CA VAL A 53 27.73 -2.71 2.13
C VAL A 53 26.82 -1.82 1.29
N LEU A 54 26.66 -0.55 1.67
CA LEU A 54 25.80 0.41 0.96
C LEU A 54 26.29 0.74 -0.46
N LYS A 55 27.58 0.60 -0.76
CA LYS A 55 28.07 0.72 -2.14
C LYS A 55 27.59 -0.41 -3.04
N GLU A 56 27.50 -1.62 -2.48
CA GLU A 56 27.05 -2.81 -3.21
C GLU A 56 25.51 -2.87 -3.25
N PHE A 57 24.85 -2.47 -2.16
CA PHE A 57 23.40 -2.50 -1.99
C PHE A 57 22.85 -1.11 -1.62
N PRO A 58 22.85 -0.13 -2.53
CA PRO A 58 22.48 1.25 -2.23
C PRO A 58 20.99 1.42 -1.90
N GLN A 59 20.17 0.42 -2.20
CA GLN A 59 18.73 0.38 -1.91
C GLN A 59 18.36 -0.79 -0.98
N GLY A 60 19.33 -1.36 -0.27
CA GLY A 60 19.11 -2.44 0.67
C GLY A 60 18.49 -1.97 1.99
N ALA A 61 18.13 -2.92 2.85
CA ALA A 61 17.48 -2.65 4.15
C ALA A 61 18.29 -1.68 5.02
N LEU A 62 19.62 -1.77 4.99
CA LEU A 62 20.49 -0.89 5.76
C LEU A 62 20.48 0.57 5.27
N SER A 63 20.08 0.83 4.03
CA SER A 63 20.01 2.19 3.50
C SER A 63 18.98 3.05 4.24
N PHE A 64 17.95 2.43 4.82
CA PHE A 64 16.83 3.07 5.51
C PHE A 64 17.11 3.43 6.97
N LEU A 65 18.16 2.88 7.54
CA LEU A 65 18.49 3.09 8.93
C LEU A 65 19.18 4.45 9.15
N SER A 66 18.89 5.09 10.26
CA SER A 66 19.64 6.27 10.72
C SER A 66 21.10 5.93 11.01
N ASN A 67 21.95 6.93 11.11
CA ASN A 67 23.38 6.71 11.41
C ASN A 67 23.61 5.99 12.75
N ASN A 68 22.78 6.25 13.76
CA ASN A 68 22.88 5.58 15.06
C ASN A 68 22.48 4.10 14.97
N GLU A 69 21.45 3.79 14.22
CA GLU A 69 20.97 2.43 13.98
C GLU A 69 21.98 1.63 13.15
N LYS A 70 22.53 2.23 12.09
CA LYS A 70 23.62 1.65 11.30
C LYS A 70 24.84 1.34 12.16
N GLN A 71 25.22 2.25 13.03
CA GLN A 71 26.32 2.04 13.94
C GLN A 71 26.05 0.88 14.90
N CYS A 72 24.85 0.80 15.49
CA CYS A 72 24.48 -0.31 16.37
C CYS A 72 24.61 -1.66 15.65
N ILE A 73 24.06 -1.78 14.43
CA ILE A 73 24.15 -3.02 13.65
C ILE A 73 25.60 -3.34 13.27
N ALA A 74 26.40 -2.34 12.92
CA ALA A 74 27.82 -2.53 12.59
C ALA A 74 28.62 -3.12 13.75
N GLU A 75 28.32 -2.73 15.00
CA GLU A 75 29.02 -3.20 16.20
C GLU A 75 28.76 -4.68 16.55
N ILE A 76 27.66 -5.26 16.02
CA ILE A 76 27.21 -6.63 16.35
C ILE A 76 27.23 -7.60 15.16
N SER A 77 27.65 -7.14 13.99
CA SER A 77 27.66 -7.93 12.75
C SER A 77 29.03 -7.85 12.04
N THR A 78 29.16 -8.56 10.94
CA THR A 78 30.33 -8.44 10.04
C THR A 78 29.88 -7.91 8.67
N THR A 79 30.80 -7.28 7.92
CA THR A 79 30.53 -6.78 6.56
C THR A 79 30.01 -7.89 5.65
N GLU A 80 30.60 -9.08 5.72
CA GLU A 80 30.17 -10.25 4.93
C GLU A 80 28.76 -10.72 5.31
N SER A 81 28.45 -10.73 6.62
CA SER A 81 27.10 -11.11 7.07
C SER A 81 26.04 -10.12 6.60
N LEU A 82 26.34 -8.82 6.64
CA LEU A 82 25.45 -7.78 6.15
C LEU A 82 25.26 -7.83 4.62
N LYS A 83 26.32 -8.06 3.86
CA LYS A 83 26.22 -8.27 2.41
C LYS A 83 25.39 -9.50 2.06
N SER A 84 25.61 -10.61 2.79
CA SER A 84 24.82 -11.83 2.63
C SER A 84 23.34 -11.59 2.95
N MET A 85 23.08 -10.81 4.01
CA MET A 85 21.72 -10.42 4.40
C MET A 85 21.04 -9.60 3.29
N GLU A 86 21.67 -8.52 2.84
CA GLU A 86 21.11 -7.65 1.79
C GLU A 86 20.86 -8.41 0.50
N LYS A 87 21.79 -9.25 0.08
CA LYS A 87 21.63 -10.11 -1.10
C LYS A 87 20.45 -11.06 -0.93
N SER A 88 20.35 -11.75 0.20
CA SER A 88 19.28 -12.69 0.49
C SER A 88 17.91 -12.00 0.56
N LEU A 89 17.87 -10.78 1.11
CA LEU A 89 16.67 -9.94 1.12
C LEU A 89 16.20 -9.60 -0.30
N MET A 90 17.11 -9.19 -1.15
CA MET A 90 16.80 -8.78 -2.52
C MET A 90 16.43 -9.98 -3.42
N GLU A 91 17.10 -11.12 -3.28
CA GLU A 91 16.90 -12.27 -4.13
C GLU A 91 15.77 -13.20 -3.64
N GLU A 92 15.69 -13.43 -2.32
CA GLU A 92 14.81 -14.45 -1.74
C GLU A 92 13.72 -13.86 -0.81
N GLY A 93 13.86 -12.62 -0.41
CA GLY A 93 13.03 -11.99 0.62
C GLY A 93 13.09 -12.72 1.97
N LYS A 94 14.21 -13.37 2.28
CA LYS A 94 14.46 -14.15 3.50
C LYS A 94 15.84 -13.85 4.04
N ILE A 95 15.99 -13.92 5.36
CA ILE A 95 17.28 -13.83 6.04
C ILE A 95 17.42 -14.93 7.11
N LEU A 96 18.63 -15.15 7.59
CA LEU A 96 18.86 -16.07 8.68
C LEU A 96 18.33 -15.48 10.00
N GLN A 97 17.93 -16.34 10.96
CA GLN A 97 17.45 -15.91 12.26
C GLN A 97 18.49 -15.03 12.99
N GLU A 98 19.78 -15.37 12.91
CA GLU A 98 20.86 -14.57 13.49
C GLU A 98 20.95 -13.15 12.92
N GLN A 99 20.55 -12.95 11.66
CA GLN A 99 20.50 -11.65 11.00
C GLN A 99 19.27 -10.84 11.46
N MET A 100 18.14 -11.50 11.74
CA MET A 100 16.99 -10.88 12.40
C MET A 100 17.36 -10.43 13.83
N ASP A 101 18.21 -11.21 14.52
CA ASP A 101 18.64 -10.90 15.88
C ASP A 101 19.50 -9.63 15.93
N TYR A 102 20.15 -9.19 14.83
CA TYR A 102 20.83 -7.90 14.76
C TYR A 102 19.83 -6.75 14.94
N PHE A 103 18.72 -6.79 14.25
CA PHE A 103 17.66 -5.76 14.38
C PHE A 103 17.08 -5.77 15.81
N ALA A 104 16.76 -6.94 16.35
CA ALA A 104 16.23 -7.06 17.70
C ALA A 104 17.21 -6.56 18.77
N SER A 105 18.51 -6.82 18.61
CA SER A 105 19.55 -6.37 19.54
C SER A 105 19.73 -4.84 19.52
N CYS A 106 19.38 -4.19 18.40
CA CYS A 106 19.40 -2.74 18.26
C CYS A 106 18.05 -2.09 18.58
N ASN A 107 17.07 -2.83 19.13
CA ASN A 107 15.67 -2.40 19.33
C ASN A 107 15.00 -1.89 18.05
N LEU A 108 15.41 -2.44 16.90
CA LEU A 108 14.81 -2.12 15.63
C LEU A 108 13.77 -3.17 15.26
N PRO A 109 12.66 -2.78 14.64
CA PRO A 109 11.78 -3.74 14.00
C PRO A 109 12.59 -4.44 12.91
N GLY A 110 12.51 -5.77 12.85
CA GLY A 110 13.09 -6.51 11.73
C GLY A 110 12.52 -6.00 10.41
N PRO A 111 13.24 -6.14 9.30
CA PRO A 111 12.74 -5.71 8.00
C PRO A 111 11.38 -6.37 7.72
N PRO A 112 10.34 -5.61 7.39
CA PRO A 112 8.97 -6.10 7.34
C PRO A 112 8.76 -7.13 6.22
N GLY A 113 7.95 -8.15 6.50
CA GLY A 113 7.58 -9.16 5.52
C GLY A 113 8.67 -10.17 5.15
N ILE A 114 9.70 -10.28 5.96
CA ILE A 114 10.85 -11.15 5.70
C ILE A 114 10.63 -12.53 6.30
N GLY A 115 10.74 -13.55 5.46
CA GLY A 115 10.78 -14.94 5.90
C GLY A 115 12.12 -15.30 6.54
N ILE A 116 12.10 -16.21 7.53
CA ILE A 116 13.32 -16.77 8.11
C ILE A 116 13.81 -17.95 7.25
N LYS A 117 15.09 -17.91 6.91
CA LYS A 117 15.76 -18.99 6.20
C LYS A 117 16.34 -19.95 7.24
N GLU A 118 16.05 -21.25 7.11
CA GLU A 118 16.71 -22.24 7.94
C GLU A 118 18.22 -22.26 7.64
N ALA A 119 19.04 -22.32 8.66
CA ALA A 119 20.50 -22.45 8.51
C ALA A 119 20.77 -23.75 7.75
N ALA A 120 21.48 -23.66 6.63
CA ALA A 120 21.80 -24.83 5.81
C ALA A 120 22.62 -25.83 6.62
N SER A 121 21.98 -26.91 7.03
CA SER A 121 22.68 -28.12 7.49
C SER A 121 23.48 -28.66 6.30
N SER A 122 24.80 -28.73 6.44
CA SER A 122 25.68 -29.25 5.42
C SER A 122 25.45 -30.75 5.22
N ALA A 123 24.53 -31.14 4.37
CA ALA A 123 24.49 -32.46 3.76
C ALA A 123 23.47 -32.54 2.61
N ALA A 124 23.92 -33.09 1.49
CA ALA A 124 23.17 -33.66 0.38
C ALA A 124 22.67 -32.69 -0.71
N THR A 125 23.40 -32.72 -1.79
CA THR A 125 22.99 -32.39 -3.16
C THR A 125 21.80 -33.26 -3.57
N GLU A 126 20.58 -32.74 -3.46
CA GLU A 126 19.45 -33.34 -4.18
C GLU A 126 19.11 -32.47 -5.38
N ASN A 127 19.07 -33.09 -6.54
CA ASN A 127 18.57 -32.57 -7.79
C ASN A 127 17.14 -32.05 -7.59
N VAL A 128 16.95 -30.75 -7.47
CA VAL A 128 15.64 -30.14 -7.54
C VAL A 128 15.21 -30.10 -8.99
N GLN A 129 14.41 -31.10 -9.35
CA GLN A 129 13.61 -31.09 -10.54
C GLN A 129 12.65 -29.90 -10.39
N GLU A 130 12.69 -28.94 -11.32
CA GLU A 130 11.68 -27.88 -11.41
C GLU A 130 10.30 -28.52 -11.56
N THR A 131 9.64 -28.75 -10.45
CA THR A 131 8.22 -29.00 -10.45
C THR A 131 7.52 -27.69 -10.68
N SER A 132 6.94 -27.53 -11.86
CA SER A 132 5.97 -26.48 -12.13
C SER A 132 4.82 -26.66 -11.13
N TYR A 133 4.85 -25.88 -10.04
CA TYR A 133 3.70 -25.76 -9.18
C TYR A 133 2.63 -25.04 -10.01
N SER A 134 1.56 -25.75 -10.32
CA SER A 134 0.30 -25.12 -10.72
C SER A 134 -0.09 -24.20 -9.58
N THR A 135 0.14 -22.90 -9.73
CA THR A 135 -0.27 -21.89 -8.77
C THR A 135 -1.79 -21.91 -8.73
N SER A 136 -2.36 -22.37 -7.63
CA SER A 136 -3.82 -22.30 -7.39
C SER A 136 -4.29 -20.89 -7.08
N PHE A 137 -3.42 -19.88 -7.23
CA PHE A 137 -3.64 -18.50 -6.83
C PHE A 137 -3.34 -17.55 -8.00
N ALA A 138 -3.95 -16.36 -7.97
CA ALA A 138 -3.62 -15.28 -8.89
C ALA A 138 -2.13 -14.89 -8.75
N SER A 139 -1.49 -14.58 -9.87
CA SER A 139 -0.08 -14.15 -9.91
C SER A 139 0.08 -12.94 -10.82
N ILE A 140 1.05 -12.08 -10.50
CA ILE A 140 1.46 -10.98 -11.38
C ILE A 140 2.77 -11.36 -12.07
N GLU A 141 2.80 -11.17 -13.39
CA GLU A 141 3.94 -11.49 -14.24
C GLU A 141 4.37 -10.25 -15.04
N ASN A 142 5.63 -10.25 -15.49
CA ASN A 142 6.16 -9.25 -16.43
C ASN A 142 6.02 -7.80 -15.94
N ILE A 143 6.28 -7.54 -14.65
CA ILE A 143 6.25 -6.19 -14.09
C ILE A 143 7.31 -5.33 -14.80
N THR A 144 6.87 -4.23 -15.41
CA THR A 144 7.73 -3.31 -16.14
C THR A 144 7.37 -1.86 -15.81
N SER A 145 8.35 -1.02 -15.53
CA SER A 145 8.13 0.42 -15.36
C SER A 145 7.73 1.08 -16.68
N LEU A 146 6.72 1.95 -16.63
CA LEU A 146 6.34 2.78 -17.77
C LEU A 146 7.24 4.03 -17.92
N GLY A 147 8.12 4.32 -16.95
CA GLY A 147 8.97 5.50 -16.95
C GLY A 147 8.21 6.82 -16.70
N GLU A 148 6.92 6.76 -16.41
CA GLU A 148 6.09 7.91 -16.10
C GLU A 148 5.90 8.04 -14.59
N ASP A 149 6.11 9.26 -14.09
CA ASP A 149 5.81 9.63 -12.70
C ASP A 149 4.32 9.83 -12.52
N GLY A 150 3.71 9.04 -11.64
CA GLY A 150 2.27 9.10 -11.44
C GLY A 150 1.75 8.15 -10.37
N VAL A 151 0.54 8.47 -9.89
CA VAL A 151 -0.22 7.66 -8.93
C VAL A 151 -1.68 7.58 -9.33
N SER A 152 -2.41 6.66 -8.71
CA SER A 152 -3.86 6.45 -8.91
C SER A 152 -4.24 6.35 -10.40
N PRO A 153 -3.65 5.39 -11.14
CA PRO A 153 -4.02 5.18 -12.53
C PRO A 153 -5.45 4.65 -12.66
N HIS A 154 -6.10 5.04 -13.74
CA HIS A 154 -7.35 4.42 -14.21
C HIS A 154 -7.21 4.09 -15.69
N LEU A 155 -7.50 2.86 -16.06
CA LEU A 155 -7.31 2.33 -17.41
C LEU A 155 -8.65 2.00 -18.06
N GLU A 156 -8.90 2.58 -19.24
CA GLU A 156 -10.08 2.32 -20.04
C GLU A 156 -9.72 1.69 -21.40
N LYS A 157 -10.54 0.77 -21.86
CA LYS A 157 -10.53 0.32 -23.25
C LYS A 157 -11.32 1.32 -24.11
N VAL A 158 -10.64 1.98 -25.07
CA VAL A 158 -11.28 2.87 -26.05
C VAL A 158 -11.77 2.05 -27.25
N ASP A 159 -10.92 1.19 -27.79
CA ASP A 159 -11.23 0.27 -28.87
C ASP A 159 -10.30 -0.96 -28.81
N GLU A 160 -10.32 -1.80 -29.86
CA GLU A 160 -9.52 -3.03 -29.93
C GLU A 160 -7.99 -2.80 -30.01
N LYS A 161 -7.55 -1.55 -30.18
CA LYS A 161 -6.12 -1.21 -30.33
C LYS A 161 -5.69 -0.10 -29.39
N THR A 162 -6.63 0.60 -28.79
CA THR A 162 -6.37 1.84 -28.06
C THR A 162 -6.92 1.76 -26.66
N LEU A 163 -6.08 2.11 -25.70
CA LEU A 163 -6.39 2.31 -24.31
C LEU A 163 -6.32 3.79 -23.97
N ARG A 164 -7.04 4.19 -22.94
CA ARG A 164 -6.88 5.49 -22.30
C ARG A 164 -6.42 5.28 -20.87
N LEU A 165 -5.36 5.96 -20.50
CA LEU A 165 -4.79 5.94 -19.17
C LEU A 165 -4.90 7.33 -18.54
N PHE A 166 -5.57 7.39 -17.40
CA PHE A 166 -5.62 8.55 -16.52
C PHE A 166 -4.72 8.28 -15.33
N TYR A 167 -3.99 9.27 -14.86
CA TYR A 167 -3.17 9.13 -13.65
C TYR A 167 -2.83 10.51 -13.06
N SER A 168 -2.77 10.61 -11.75
CA SER A 168 -2.34 11.82 -11.06
C SER A 168 -0.85 12.02 -11.27
N SER A 169 -0.44 13.18 -11.78
CA SER A 169 0.96 13.51 -12.06
C SER A 169 1.31 14.93 -11.63
N ILE A 170 2.43 15.05 -10.93
CA ILE A 170 2.98 16.35 -10.55
C ILE A 170 3.46 17.17 -11.76
N LYS A 171 3.85 16.52 -12.85
CA LYS A 171 4.28 17.18 -14.09
C LYS A 171 3.18 18.02 -14.70
N VAL A 172 1.93 17.53 -14.69
CA VAL A 172 0.77 18.24 -15.23
C VAL A 172 -0.07 18.94 -14.14
N LYS A 173 0.28 18.75 -12.85
CA LYS A 173 -0.42 19.29 -11.67
C LYS A 173 -1.90 18.92 -11.63
N GLY A 174 -2.21 17.70 -11.96
CA GLY A 174 -3.55 17.14 -12.03
C GLY A 174 -3.53 15.75 -12.61
N ILE A 175 -4.63 15.33 -13.20
CA ILE A 175 -4.71 14.03 -13.88
C ILE A 175 -4.23 14.19 -15.32
N ALA A 176 -3.18 13.48 -15.69
CA ALA A 176 -2.77 13.29 -17.08
C ALA A 176 -3.77 12.39 -17.79
N VAL A 177 -4.08 12.70 -19.04
CA VAL A 177 -4.92 11.88 -19.91
C VAL A 177 -4.07 11.46 -21.10
N SER A 178 -3.80 10.16 -21.22
CA SER A 178 -2.94 9.60 -22.24
C SER A 178 -3.69 8.61 -23.13
N LEU A 179 -3.39 8.57 -24.42
CA LEU A 179 -3.77 7.45 -25.29
C LEU A 179 -2.58 6.51 -25.43
N CYS A 180 -2.85 5.21 -25.30
CA CYS A 180 -1.84 4.17 -25.28
C CYS A 180 -2.25 3.05 -26.26
N ASP A 181 -1.27 2.32 -26.79
CA ASP A 181 -1.52 0.98 -27.34
C ASP A 181 -1.58 -0.09 -26.23
N TYR A 182 -1.81 -1.34 -26.57
CA TYR A 182 -1.84 -2.45 -25.60
C TYR A 182 -0.46 -2.87 -25.07
N GLN A 183 0.62 -2.30 -25.58
CA GLN A 183 1.98 -2.38 -25.04
C GLN A 183 2.26 -1.20 -24.07
N LEU A 184 1.25 -0.33 -23.86
CA LEU A 184 1.33 0.88 -23.05
C LEU A 184 2.39 1.88 -23.51
N ASN A 185 2.60 1.96 -24.83
CA ASN A 185 3.25 3.11 -25.43
C ASN A 185 2.24 4.25 -25.42
N CYS A 186 2.45 5.24 -24.56
CA CYS A 186 1.46 6.26 -24.26
C CYS A 186 1.87 7.63 -24.79
N GLU A 187 0.89 8.42 -25.24
CA GLU A 187 1.03 9.82 -25.60
C GLU A 187 0.04 10.67 -24.80
N ILE A 188 0.55 11.67 -24.05
CA ILE A 188 -0.29 12.57 -23.26
C ILE A 188 -1.09 13.45 -24.21
N GLN A 189 -2.42 13.43 -24.10
CA GLN A 189 -3.35 14.22 -24.89
C GLN A 189 -3.75 15.52 -24.18
N GLY A 190 -3.74 15.53 -22.85
CA GLY A 190 -4.10 16.68 -22.04
C GLY A 190 -4.11 16.39 -20.55
N SER A 191 -4.73 17.27 -19.78
CA SER A 191 -4.85 17.08 -18.34
C SER A 191 -6.15 17.66 -17.76
N LEU A 192 -6.60 17.06 -16.67
CA LEU A 192 -7.72 17.51 -15.85
C LEU A 192 -7.17 18.11 -14.55
N GLN A 193 -7.69 19.27 -14.16
CA GLN A 193 -7.21 20.00 -13.00
C GLN A 193 -8.13 19.83 -11.79
N ARG A 194 -7.56 19.93 -10.59
CA ARG A 194 -8.28 19.97 -9.30
C ARG A 194 -9.01 18.68 -8.93
N MET A 195 -8.56 17.54 -9.42
CA MET A 195 -9.08 16.23 -9.03
C MET A 195 -7.93 15.25 -8.85
N SER A 196 -8.17 14.20 -8.07
CA SER A 196 -7.30 13.03 -7.91
C SER A 196 -8.15 11.75 -7.87
N ASP A 197 -7.49 10.61 -7.97
CA ASP A 197 -8.10 9.29 -7.76
C ASP A 197 -9.37 9.11 -8.61
N LEU A 198 -9.24 9.30 -9.92
CA LEU A 198 -10.34 9.25 -10.86
C LEU A 198 -10.61 7.82 -11.33
N THR A 199 -11.86 7.40 -11.24
CA THR A 199 -12.40 6.23 -11.95
C THR A 199 -13.52 6.67 -12.87
N ILE A 200 -13.67 6.07 -14.07
CA ILE A 200 -14.71 6.38 -15.04
C ILE A 200 -15.40 5.09 -15.46
N ILE A 201 -16.71 5.12 -15.53
CA ILE A 201 -17.53 4.03 -16.05
C ILE A 201 -18.55 4.54 -17.06
N GLU A 202 -19.02 3.66 -17.91
CA GLU A 202 -20.22 3.90 -18.70
C GLU A 202 -21.44 3.34 -17.93
N THR A 203 -22.38 4.21 -17.58
CA THR A 203 -23.61 3.83 -16.89
C THR A 203 -24.58 3.13 -17.85
N LYS A 204 -25.58 2.43 -17.33
CA LYS A 204 -26.55 1.69 -18.15
C LYS A 204 -27.31 2.54 -19.16
N ASP A 205 -27.43 3.83 -18.93
CA ASP A 205 -28.05 4.81 -19.85
C ASP A 205 -27.05 5.42 -20.86
N GLY A 206 -25.83 4.88 -20.94
CA GLY A 206 -24.81 5.28 -21.92
C GLY A 206 -24.08 6.58 -21.56
N VAL A 207 -24.16 7.01 -20.32
CA VAL A 207 -23.44 8.21 -19.85
C VAL A 207 -22.09 7.82 -19.29
N ARG A 208 -21.01 8.42 -19.81
CA ARG A 208 -19.67 8.30 -19.22
C ARG A 208 -19.59 9.14 -17.95
N ARG A 209 -19.54 8.49 -16.81
CA ARG A 209 -19.55 9.12 -15.50
C ARG A 209 -18.27 8.80 -14.75
N GLY A 210 -17.60 9.88 -14.29
CA GLY A 210 -16.43 9.76 -13.44
C GLY A 210 -16.76 9.99 -11.98
N TYR A 211 -15.95 9.37 -11.10
CA TYR A 211 -15.94 9.55 -9.66
C TYR A 211 -14.51 9.85 -9.25
N PHE A 212 -14.30 10.87 -8.43
CA PHE A 212 -12.96 11.37 -8.12
C PHE A 212 -12.96 12.15 -6.81
N VAL A 213 -11.79 12.28 -6.22
CA VAL A 213 -11.60 13.10 -5.01
C VAL A 213 -11.27 14.55 -5.41
N GLU A 214 -11.93 15.49 -4.75
CA GLU A 214 -11.61 16.91 -4.84
C GLU A 214 -11.86 17.59 -3.49
N LEU A 215 -11.14 18.69 -3.22
CA LEU A 215 -11.40 19.52 -2.07
C LEU A 215 -12.73 20.28 -2.28
N ASN A 216 -13.72 20.02 -1.44
CA ASN A 216 -15.00 20.70 -1.47
C ASN A 216 -14.83 22.16 -0.99
N PRO A 217 -15.06 23.17 -1.84
CA PRO A 217 -14.81 24.57 -1.50
C PRO A 217 -15.76 25.12 -0.41
N GLN A 218 -16.86 24.42 -0.13
CA GLN A 218 -17.83 24.82 0.88
C GLN A 218 -17.46 24.36 2.27
N THR A 219 -16.88 23.16 2.38
CA THR A 219 -16.49 22.53 3.65
C THR A 219 -15.00 22.61 3.93
N ASN A 220 -14.19 22.88 2.90
CA ASN A 220 -12.73 22.78 2.90
C ASN A 220 -12.22 21.38 3.34
N GLN A 221 -12.97 20.33 2.96
CA GLN A 221 -12.65 18.93 3.21
C GLN A 221 -12.65 18.16 1.90
N LYS A 222 -11.93 17.03 1.85
CA LYS A 222 -12.03 16.09 0.74
C LYS A 222 -13.46 15.58 0.62
N ASP A 223 -13.92 15.41 -0.60
CA ASP A 223 -15.23 14.83 -0.93
C ASP A 223 -15.08 14.02 -2.22
N ILE A 224 -15.91 13.01 -2.39
CA ILE A 224 -16.03 12.30 -3.64
C ILE A 224 -17.06 12.99 -4.49
N PHE A 225 -16.64 13.44 -5.65
CA PHE A 225 -17.48 14.08 -6.66
C PHE A 225 -17.81 13.09 -7.77
N THR A 226 -18.92 13.35 -8.44
CA THR A 226 -19.23 12.75 -9.74
C THR A 226 -19.42 13.81 -10.80
N ALA A 227 -19.08 13.48 -12.05
CA ALA A 227 -19.27 14.34 -13.20
C ALA A 227 -19.50 13.52 -14.47
N ILE A 228 -20.09 14.14 -15.52
CA ILE A 228 -20.20 13.55 -16.84
C ILE A 228 -18.94 13.91 -17.62
N PHE A 229 -18.24 12.91 -18.14
CA PHE A 229 -17.01 13.07 -18.91
C PHE A 229 -17.29 13.03 -20.41
N SER A 230 -16.54 13.84 -21.16
CA SER A 230 -16.50 13.78 -22.62
C SER A 230 -15.94 12.44 -23.11
N GLU A 231 -16.25 12.08 -24.34
CA GLU A 231 -15.76 10.83 -24.95
C GLU A 231 -14.23 10.75 -25.00
N ASP A 232 -13.56 11.88 -25.24
CA ASP A 232 -12.09 11.98 -25.24
C ASP A 232 -11.48 12.02 -23.83
N GLY A 233 -12.29 12.14 -22.78
CA GLY A 233 -11.82 12.22 -21.39
C GLY A 233 -11.15 13.53 -20.99
N LEU A 234 -11.13 14.55 -21.87
CA LEU A 234 -10.41 15.80 -21.64
C LEU A 234 -11.27 16.92 -21.03
N SER A 235 -12.56 16.70 -20.89
CA SER A 235 -13.46 17.65 -20.26
C SER A 235 -14.59 16.94 -19.49
N TYR A 236 -15.21 17.68 -18.57
CA TYR A 236 -16.35 17.19 -17.80
C TYR A 236 -17.40 18.29 -17.54
N SER A 237 -18.60 17.87 -17.23
CA SER A 237 -19.73 18.72 -16.89
C SER A 237 -20.55 18.13 -15.74
N GLU A 238 -21.54 18.87 -15.25
CA GLU A 238 -22.48 18.42 -14.22
C GLU A 238 -21.81 17.89 -12.94
N LYS A 239 -20.69 18.52 -12.53
CA LYS A 239 -19.95 18.12 -11.33
C LYS A 239 -20.80 18.32 -10.07
N THR A 240 -20.92 17.27 -9.24
CA THR A 240 -21.73 17.26 -8.03
C THR A 240 -21.01 16.47 -6.93
N PRO A 241 -20.92 16.98 -5.68
CA PRO A 241 -20.42 16.20 -4.54
C PRO A 241 -21.44 15.08 -4.19
N LEU A 242 -20.95 13.92 -3.81
CA LEU A 242 -21.79 12.79 -3.39
C LEU A 242 -22.10 12.82 -1.88
N GLY A 243 -21.34 13.59 -1.10
CA GLY A 243 -21.50 13.69 0.35
C GLY A 243 -21.16 12.38 1.06
N PHE A 244 -20.26 11.60 0.51
CA PHE A 244 -19.78 10.39 1.15
C PHE A 244 -18.88 10.72 2.34
N PRO A 245 -18.88 9.91 3.41
CA PRO A 245 -17.93 10.08 4.49
C PRO A 245 -16.52 9.74 3.97
N VAL A 246 -15.72 10.77 3.75
CA VAL A 246 -14.29 10.66 3.49
C VAL A 246 -13.57 11.16 4.73
N ASP A 247 -12.37 10.69 5.00
CA ASP A 247 -11.61 11.09 6.17
C ASP A 247 -11.45 12.60 6.26
N ARG A 248 -11.82 13.15 7.41
CA ARG A 248 -11.74 14.59 7.68
C ARG A 248 -10.35 15.04 8.11
N ASP A 249 -9.52 14.10 8.53
CA ASP A 249 -8.20 14.37 9.13
C ASP A 249 -7.03 14.10 8.17
N GLU A 250 -7.31 13.92 6.88
CA GLU A 250 -6.32 13.72 5.80
C GLU A 250 -5.57 12.37 5.85
N ILE A 251 -6.08 11.37 6.56
CA ILE A 251 -5.43 10.07 6.71
C ILE A 251 -5.85 9.12 5.58
N ALA A 252 -7.16 8.96 5.34
CA ALA A 252 -7.67 8.20 4.20
C ALA A 252 -7.81 9.10 2.97
N TRP A 253 -7.30 8.65 1.83
CA TRP A 253 -7.29 9.46 0.60
C TRP A 253 -8.61 9.39 -0.16
N GLY A 254 -9.51 8.49 0.21
CA GLY A 254 -10.77 8.25 -0.48
C GLY A 254 -10.61 7.22 -1.58
N VAL A 255 -9.78 7.46 -2.58
CA VAL A 255 -9.47 6.54 -3.70
C VAL A 255 -10.70 5.78 -4.16
N PRO A 256 -11.68 6.45 -4.82
CA PRO A 256 -12.91 5.80 -5.23
C PRO A 256 -12.67 4.85 -6.40
N ASP A 257 -13.25 3.66 -6.35
CA ASP A 257 -13.48 2.81 -7.49
C ASP A 257 -14.98 2.67 -7.76
N ALA A 258 -15.39 2.76 -9.01
CA ALA A 258 -16.79 2.67 -9.41
C ALA A 258 -16.99 1.57 -10.44
N VAL A 259 -18.04 0.78 -10.24
CA VAL A 259 -18.36 -0.34 -11.12
C VAL A 259 -19.83 -0.40 -11.46
N LEU A 260 -20.13 -0.74 -12.72
CA LEU A 260 -21.48 -1.09 -13.14
C LEU A 260 -21.79 -2.52 -12.68
N ILE A 261 -22.75 -2.66 -11.75
CA ILE A 261 -23.13 -3.99 -11.23
C ILE A 261 -24.16 -4.68 -12.14
N PRO A 262 -24.34 -6.01 -12.06
CA PRO A 262 -25.15 -6.78 -13.02
C PRO A 262 -26.58 -6.31 -13.21
N ASN A 263 -27.21 -5.72 -12.19
CA ASN A 263 -28.56 -5.17 -12.29
C ASN A 263 -28.62 -3.78 -12.97
N GLY A 264 -27.48 -3.22 -13.36
CA GLY A 264 -27.34 -1.93 -14.03
C GLY A 264 -27.30 -0.72 -13.09
N LEU A 265 -27.17 -0.92 -11.80
CA LEU A 265 -26.85 0.13 -10.84
C LEU A 265 -25.33 0.35 -10.79
N VAL A 266 -24.91 1.43 -10.18
CA VAL A 266 -23.48 1.72 -9.93
C VAL A 266 -23.19 1.49 -8.47
N ARG A 267 -22.07 0.81 -8.18
CA ARG A 267 -21.50 0.74 -6.84
C ARG A 267 -20.19 1.48 -6.84
N VAL A 268 -19.98 2.32 -5.83
CA VAL A 268 -18.72 3.01 -5.57
C VAL A 268 -18.14 2.45 -4.29
N TYR A 269 -16.87 2.09 -4.33
CA TYR A 269 -16.05 1.70 -3.19
C TYR A 269 -15.07 2.83 -2.88
N TRP A 270 -14.68 3.00 -1.63
CA TRP A 270 -13.64 3.96 -1.28
C TRP A 270 -13.05 3.67 0.10
N THR A 271 -11.85 4.18 0.30
CA THR A 271 -11.12 4.06 1.57
C THR A 271 -11.62 5.09 2.57
N TYR A 272 -11.87 4.65 3.79
CA TYR A 272 -12.41 5.43 4.89
C TYR A 272 -11.72 5.09 6.21
N THR A 273 -11.57 6.06 7.11
CA THR A 273 -11.22 5.82 8.52
C THR A 273 -12.26 6.45 9.45
N GLU A 274 -12.42 5.86 10.63
CA GLU A 274 -13.29 6.41 11.66
C GLU A 274 -12.60 7.52 12.44
N ASP A 275 -11.30 7.36 12.69
CA ASP A 275 -10.44 8.30 13.39
C ASP A 275 -8.95 8.07 13.03
N LYS A 276 -8.06 8.90 13.60
CA LYS A 276 -6.60 8.86 13.34
C LYS A 276 -5.87 7.63 13.88
N THR A 277 -6.53 6.83 14.69
CA THR A 277 -5.94 5.67 15.38
C THR A 277 -6.48 4.36 14.84
N SER A 278 -7.51 4.43 13.99
CA SER A 278 -8.14 3.28 13.36
C SER A 278 -7.46 2.91 12.06
N ASP A 279 -7.41 1.62 11.77
CA ASP A 279 -7.03 1.12 10.46
C ASP A 279 -7.99 1.63 9.38
N GLU A 280 -7.47 1.82 8.19
CA GLU A 280 -8.27 2.11 7.02
C GLU A 280 -9.20 0.94 6.72
N LYS A 281 -10.39 1.29 6.26
CA LYS A 281 -11.46 0.36 5.93
C LYS A 281 -11.99 0.66 4.55
N LEU A 282 -12.40 -0.37 3.87
CA LEU A 282 -13.11 -0.23 2.59
C LEU A 282 -14.60 -0.22 2.85
N ILE A 283 -15.28 0.81 2.38
CA ILE A 283 -16.74 0.94 2.40
C ILE A 283 -17.28 1.10 1.00
N SER A 284 -18.58 0.97 0.84
CA SER A 284 -19.24 1.16 -0.46
C SER A 284 -20.64 1.75 -0.33
N ALA A 285 -21.12 2.28 -1.46
CA ALA A 285 -22.50 2.72 -1.64
C ALA A 285 -23.02 2.28 -3.00
N THR A 286 -24.28 1.90 -3.06
CA THR A 286 -24.95 1.49 -4.30
C THR A 286 -25.94 2.55 -4.74
N SER A 287 -25.95 2.90 -6.02
CA SER A 287 -26.87 3.90 -6.57
C SER A 287 -28.32 3.42 -6.52
N LYS A 288 -29.26 4.35 -6.31
CA LYS A 288 -30.70 4.06 -6.32
C LYS A 288 -31.24 3.86 -7.73
N THR A 289 -30.56 4.40 -8.72
CA THR A 289 -30.94 4.36 -10.12
C THR A 289 -29.76 4.06 -11.01
N THR A 290 -30.03 3.72 -12.26
CA THR A 290 -28.96 3.45 -13.26
C THR A 290 -28.12 4.67 -13.63
N LYS A 291 -28.46 5.86 -13.14
CA LYS A 291 -27.72 7.10 -13.42
C LYS A 291 -26.43 7.28 -12.62
N GLY A 292 -26.24 6.54 -11.52
CA GLY A 292 -25.05 6.64 -10.68
C GLY A 292 -24.83 8.00 -10.01
N ILE A 293 -25.90 8.66 -9.54
CA ILE A 293 -25.84 9.99 -8.90
C ILE A 293 -26.42 10.03 -7.48
N ASP A 294 -27.38 9.17 -7.17
CA ASP A 294 -28.01 9.06 -5.85
C ASP A 294 -27.67 7.71 -5.24
N PHE A 295 -27.07 7.70 -4.10
CA PHE A 295 -26.55 6.49 -3.46
C PHE A 295 -27.22 6.18 -2.13
N VAL A 296 -27.12 4.93 -1.73
CA VAL A 296 -27.39 4.43 -0.38
C VAL A 296 -26.14 3.70 0.07
N MET A 297 -25.67 4.01 1.27
CA MET A 297 -24.56 3.28 1.89
C MET A 297 -24.90 1.80 2.01
N ASP A 298 -24.01 0.96 1.54
CA ASP A 298 -24.11 -0.48 1.77
C ASP A 298 -23.72 -0.78 3.25
N PRO A 299 -24.43 -1.66 3.94
CA PRO A 299 -24.17 -1.91 5.36
C PRO A 299 -22.86 -2.65 5.59
N GLY A 300 -22.12 -2.28 6.62
CA GLY A 300 -20.84 -2.88 7.02
C GLY A 300 -19.66 -2.47 6.16
N TYR A 301 -18.51 -3.04 6.47
CA TYR A 301 -17.26 -2.82 5.72
C TYR A 301 -17.06 -3.89 4.66
N ARG A 302 -16.39 -3.53 3.57
CA ARG A 302 -16.02 -4.49 2.50
C ARG A 302 -14.75 -5.24 2.89
N LEU A 303 -13.77 -4.49 3.39
CA LEU A 303 -12.52 -4.98 3.98
C LEU A 303 -12.17 -4.09 5.16
N GLU A 304 -11.43 -4.63 6.11
CA GLU A 304 -10.91 -3.94 7.28
C GLU A 304 -9.38 -4.12 7.37
N ASN A 305 -8.77 -3.53 8.38
CA ASN A 305 -7.36 -3.76 8.73
C ASN A 305 -6.34 -3.26 7.69
N GLY A 306 -6.60 -2.11 7.05
CA GLY A 306 -5.60 -1.43 6.21
C GLY A 306 -5.53 -1.90 4.76
N TYR A 307 -6.55 -2.57 4.25
CA TYR A 307 -6.69 -2.80 2.80
C TYR A 307 -7.27 -1.56 2.14
N VAL A 308 -6.54 -1.03 1.17
CA VAL A 308 -6.82 0.25 0.49
C VAL A 308 -6.66 0.11 -1.02
N ASP A 309 -6.84 1.19 -1.78
CA ASP A 309 -6.62 1.27 -3.23
C ASP A 309 -7.34 0.14 -3.97
N PHE A 310 -8.61 0.01 -3.70
CA PHE A 310 -9.43 -1.11 -4.15
C PHE A 310 -9.93 -0.89 -5.58
N GLU A 311 -9.73 -1.87 -6.44
CA GLU A 311 -10.15 -1.87 -7.84
C GLU A 311 -10.91 -3.15 -8.18
N VAL A 312 -12.14 -3.04 -8.62
CA VAL A 312 -12.93 -4.18 -9.13
C VAL A 312 -12.60 -4.40 -10.60
N ILE A 313 -11.85 -5.45 -10.88
CA ILE A 313 -11.47 -5.81 -12.26
C ILE A 313 -12.50 -6.69 -12.98
N LYS A 314 -13.46 -7.25 -12.25
CA LYS A 314 -14.59 -8.02 -12.80
C LYS A 314 -15.79 -7.93 -11.87
N ALA A 315 -16.98 -7.63 -12.46
CA ALA A 315 -18.25 -7.53 -11.76
C ALA A 315 -19.35 -8.26 -12.53
N GLU A 316 -19.35 -9.58 -12.45
CA GLU A 316 -20.39 -10.44 -13.08
C GLU A 316 -21.22 -11.13 -12.01
N GLU A 317 -22.43 -11.59 -12.38
CA GLU A 317 -23.31 -12.29 -11.44
C GLU A 317 -22.63 -13.55 -10.90
N GLY A 318 -22.39 -13.58 -9.59
CA GLY A 318 -21.74 -14.68 -8.89
C GLY A 318 -20.22 -14.80 -9.11
N ASP A 319 -19.59 -13.89 -9.86
CA ASP A 319 -18.14 -13.91 -10.14
C ASP A 319 -17.55 -12.49 -10.14
N TRP A 320 -17.10 -12.05 -8.98
CA TRP A 320 -16.45 -10.76 -8.79
C TRP A 320 -14.99 -10.96 -8.45
N LYS A 321 -14.15 -10.08 -8.96
CA LYS A 321 -12.71 -10.07 -8.72
C LYS A 321 -12.23 -8.67 -8.48
N ALA A 322 -11.32 -8.52 -7.50
CA ALA A 322 -10.74 -7.24 -7.16
C ALA A 322 -9.25 -7.34 -6.84
N LEU A 323 -8.56 -6.24 -7.05
CA LEU A 323 -7.21 -5.98 -6.58
C LEU A 323 -7.27 -4.92 -5.49
N MET A 324 -6.33 -4.94 -4.58
CA MET A 324 -6.15 -3.92 -3.56
C MET A 324 -4.71 -3.87 -3.11
N SER A 325 -4.32 -2.75 -2.53
CA SER A 325 -3.07 -2.68 -1.80
C SER A 325 -3.32 -2.86 -0.29
N TYR A 326 -2.27 -3.20 0.43
CA TYR A 326 -2.30 -3.36 1.87
C TYR A 326 -1.23 -2.51 2.52
N THR A 327 -1.65 -1.68 3.45
CA THR A 327 -0.77 -0.88 4.30
C THR A 327 -1.26 -1.01 5.75
N PRO A 328 -0.64 -1.87 6.55
CA PRO A 328 -1.05 -2.02 7.94
C PRO A 328 -0.74 -0.75 8.73
N HIS A 329 -1.69 -0.29 9.50
CA HIS A 329 -1.55 0.71 10.56
C HIS A 329 -0.71 1.93 10.22
N TYR A 330 -1.14 2.87 9.37
CA TYR A 330 -0.41 4.15 9.26
C TYR A 330 1.12 4.04 9.32
N MET A 331 1.65 2.87 9.00
CA MET A 331 3.08 2.67 8.90
C MET A 331 3.50 2.94 7.46
N PRO A 332 3.81 4.20 7.11
CA PRO A 332 4.30 4.57 5.76
C PRO A 332 5.63 3.88 5.45
N GLU A 333 6.17 3.14 6.42
CA GLU A 333 7.43 2.43 6.41
C GLU A 333 7.30 1.00 5.88
N ILE A 334 6.08 0.44 5.89
CA ILE A 334 5.86 -0.90 5.36
C ILE A 334 5.56 -0.78 3.87
N PRO A 335 6.33 -1.49 3.02
CA PRO A 335 6.04 -1.53 1.60
C PRO A 335 4.63 -2.05 1.35
N GLN A 336 3.81 -1.26 0.69
CA GLN A 336 2.52 -1.73 0.21
C GLN A 336 2.73 -2.88 -0.77
N SER A 337 1.83 -3.82 -0.76
CA SER A 337 1.83 -4.95 -1.69
C SER A 337 0.43 -5.14 -2.25
N LEU A 338 0.33 -5.64 -3.46
CA LEU A 338 -0.98 -5.94 -4.03
C LEU A 338 -1.47 -7.32 -3.59
N PHE A 339 -2.78 -7.37 -3.38
CA PHE A 339 -3.55 -8.56 -3.01
C PHE A 339 -4.71 -8.73 -3.97
N TYR A 340 -5.31 -9.91 -3.93
CA TYR A 340 -6.42 -10.29 -4.77
C TYR A 340 -7.57 -10.83 -3.92
N ALA A 341 -8.78 -10.47 -4.28
CA ALA A 341 -9.98 -10.96 -3.61
C ALA A 341 -11.05 -11.38 -4.62
N THR A 342 -11.92 -12.27 -4.18
CA THR A 342 -13.10 -12.70 -4.93
C THR A 342 -14.37 -12.43 -4.13
N SER A 343 -15.50 -12.29 -4.83
CA SER A 343 -16.81 -12.15 -4.20
C SER A 343 -17.90 -12.75 -5.10
N LYS A 344 -19.05 -13.00 -4.52
CA LYS A 344 -20.26 -13.41 -5.28
C LYS A 344 -21.20 -12.25 -5.59
N ASP A 345 -21.10 -11.17 -4.86
CA ASP A 345 -22.04 -10.05 -4.91
C ASP A 345 -21.39 -8.67 -4.84
N GLY A 346 -20.06 -8.63 -4.65
CA GLY A 346 -19.28 -7.41 -4.47
C GLY A 346 -19.49 -6.73 -3.11
N LEU A 347 -20.10 -7.42 -2.13
CA LEU A 347 -20.31 -6.91 -0.78
C LEU A 347 -19.48 -7.67 0.23
N ASP A 348 -19.47 -8.99 0.15
CA ASP A 348 -18.68 -9.86 0.99
C ASP A 348 -17.50 -10.39 0.17
N TRP A 349 -16.27 -10.11 0.59
CA TRP A 349 -15.06 -10.41 -0.14
C TRP A 349 -14.22 -11.48 0.54
N ASP A 350 -13.89 -12.51 -0.21
CA ASP A 350 -12.94 -13.56 0.17
C ASP A 350 -11.53 -13.13 -0.25
N LEU A 351 -10.78 -12.59 0.71
CA LEU A 351 -9.41 -12.13 0.49
C LEU A 351 -8.45 -13.33 0.41
N ILE A 352 -7.58 -13.31 -0.58
CA ILE A 352 -6.42 -14.19 -0.65
C ILE A 352 -5.28 -13.52 0.10
N GLU A 353 -4.92 -14.06 1.27
CA GLU A 353 -3.91 -13.48 2.17
C GLU A 353 -2.48 -13.49 1.61
N GLU A 354 -2.26 -14.19 0.50
CA GLU A 354 -0.98 -14.21 -0.20
C GLU A 354 -0.88 -13.01 -1.14
N ARG A 355 0.18 -12.20 -0.98
CA ARG A 355 0.44 -11.10 -1.89
C ARG A 355 0.80 -11.59 -3.28
N ILE A 356 0.38 -10.86 -4.28
CA ILE A 356 0.63 -11.18 -5.69
C ILE A 356 1.83 -10.42 -6.28
N THR A 357 2.37 -9.41 -5.59
CA THR A 357 3.54 -8.64 -6.03
C THR A 357 4.85 -9.11 -5.40
N PRO A 358 5.99 -8.96 -6.08
CA PRO A 358 7.32 -9.24 -5.53
C PRO A 358 7.63 -8.40 -4.29
N LYS A 359 8.59 -8.85 -3.51
CA LYS A 359 9.18 -8.09 -2.40
C LYS A 359 10.18 -7.05 -2.92
N GLY A 360 10.40 -5.99 -2.15
CA GLY A 360 11.47 -5.02 -2.41
C GLY A 360 11.01 -3.69 -3.01
N TYR A 361 9.72 -3.59 -3.39
CA TYR A 361 9.10 -2.35 -3.84
C TYR A 361 7.74 -2.17 -3.16
N THR A 362 7.31 -0.95 -3.04
CA THR A 362 5.94 -0.58 -2.72
C THR A 362 5.13 -0.62 -4.02
N TYR A 363 4.00 -1.34 -4.00
CA TYR A 363 3.03 -1.41 -5.10
C TYR A 363 1.66 -1.01 -4.58
N PHE A 364 1.00 -0.07 -5.25
CA PHE A 364 -0.27 0.49 -4.82
C PHE A 364 -1.08 1.02 -6.01
N ASP A 365 -2.30 1.48 -5.76
CA ASP A 365 -3.23 2.03 -6.76
C ASP A 365 -3.37 1.14 -8.01
N PRO A 366 -3.71 -0.14 -7.91
CA PRO A 366 -3.87 -0.98 -9.08
C PRO A 366 -5.10 -0.57 -9.88
N THR A 367 -5.03 -0.65 -11.20
CA THR A 367 -6.18 -0.67 -12.12
C THR A 367 -5.98 -1.78 -13.14
N GLY A 368 -7.03 -2.30 -13.74
CA GLY A 368 -6.88 -3.38 -14.69
C GLY A 368 -8.04 -3.61 -15.64
N ILE A 369 -7.72 -4.10 -16.82
CA ILE A 369 -8.71 -4.47 -17.85
C ILE A 369 -8.51 -5.91 -18.29
N PRO A 370 -9.58 -6.66 -18.61
CA PRO A 370 -9.45 -8.01 -19.12
C PRO A 370 -8.83 -8.03 -20.52
N ILE A 371 -7.87 -8.92 -20.73
CA ILE A 371 -7.33 -9.30 -22.04
C ILE A 371 -8.06 -10.55 -22.55
N ASP A 372 -8.28 -11.50 -21.67
CA ASP A 372 -9.10 -12.70 -21.89
C ASP A 372 -9.72 -13.17 -20.56
N GLU A 373 -10.24 -14.39 -20.51
CA GLU A 373 -10.93 -14.93 -19.32
C GLU A 373 -10.04 -15.03 -18.08
N LYS A 374 -8.71 -15.18 -18.26
CA LYS A 374 -7.75 -15.40 -17.19
C LYS A 374 -6.69 -14.30 -17.06
N ASN A 375 -6.47 -13.55 -18.10
CA ASN A 375 -5.39 -12.56 -18.16
C ASN A 375 -5.95 -11.14 -18.13
N TYR A 376 -5.36 -10.31 -17.26
CA TYR A 376 -5.69 -8.90 -17.13
C TYR A 376 -4.43 -8.06 -17.31
N LEU A 377 -4.52 -7.02 -18.12
CA LEU A 377 -3.49 -5.99 -18.16
C LEU A 377 -3.67 -5.08 -16.96
N ILE A 378 -2.64 -5.00 -16.13
CA ILE A 378 -2.64 -4.19 -14.91
C ILE A 378 -1.72 -2.99 -15.10
N VAL A 379 -2.16 -1.84 -14.62
CA VAL A 379 -1.34 -0.66 -14.38
C VAL A 379 -1.46 -0.31 -12.90
N GLY A 380 -0.40 0.12 -12.29
CA GLY A 380 -0.40 0.55 -10.90
C GLY A 380 0.75 1.50 -10.63
N SER A 381 0.86 1.93 -9.39
CA SER A 381 1.92 2.80 -8.91
C SER A 381 2.95 1.97 -8.15
N ALA A 382 4.21 2.28 -8.32
CA ALA A 382 5.31 1.66 -7.60
C ALA A 382 6.30 2.72 -7.11
N ALA A 383 6.87 2.49 -5.93
CA ALA A 383 7.96 3.27 -5.41
C ALA A 383 9.04 2.35 -4.85
N PRO A 384 10.33 2.73 -4.93
CA PRO A 384 11.34 2.09 -4.13
C PRO A 384 10.94 2.16 -2.65
N ASN A 385 11.30 1.17 -1.86
CA ASN A 385 11.02 1.12 -0.43
C ASN A 385 11.75 2.19 0.38
N VAL A 386 11.84 3.39 -0.14
CA VAL A 386 12.58 4.49 0.46
C VAL A 386 11.62 5.52 1.01
N MET A 387 11.72 5.77 2.30
CA MET A 387 11.13 6.95 2.92
C MET A 387 11.93 8.19 2.49
N GLY A 388 11.30 9.12 1.77
CA GLY A 388 11.94 10.34 1.30
C GLY A 388 11.26 10.91 0.06
N ASP A 389 11.98 11.72 -0.71
CA ASP A 389 11.50 12.24 -2.00
C ASP A 389 11.15 11.05 -2.91
N ARG A 390 9.86 10.83 -3.06
CA ARG A 390 9.33 9.63 -3.71
C ARG A 390 9.04 9.96 -5.16
N GLU A 391 9.83 9.42 -6.04
CA GLU A 391 9.38 9.23 -7.42
C GLU A 391 8.43 8.03 -7.41
N HIS A 392 7.15 8.30 -7.56
CA HIS A 392 6.15 7.26 -7.80
C HIS A 392 6.10 7.01 -9.30
N LEU A 393 6.49 5.83 -9.71
CA LEU A 393 6.49 5.44 -11.12
C LEU A 393 5.30 4.53 -11.41
N LEU A 394 4.65 4.76 -12.54
CA LEU A 394 3.68 3.81 -13.05
C LEU A 394 4.39 2.54 -13.51
N PHE A 395 3.80 1.40 -13.19
CA PHE A 395 4.21 0.11 -13.72
C PHE A 395 3.07 -0.56 -14.49
N THR A 396 3.41 -1.47 -15.35
CA THR A 396 2.49 -2.41 -15.98
C THR A 396 2.86 -3.83 -15.66
N ALA A 397 1.87 -4.71 -15.65
CA ALA A 397 2.06 -6.14 -15.44
C ALA A 397 0.91 -6.94 -16.06
N MET A 398 1.09 -8.25 -16.14
CA MET A 398 0.02 -9.20 -16.47
C MET A 398 -0.43 -9.89 -15.18
N LEU A 399 -1.70 -9.75 -14.82
CA LEU A 399 -2.34 -10.57 -13.79
C LEU A 399 -2.86 -11.84 -14.45
N VAL A 400 -2.43 -12.97 -13.95
CA VAL A 400 -2.88 -14.31 -14.41
C VAL A 400 -3.73 -14.92 -13.32
N LEU A 401 -4.98 -15.23 -13.64
CA LEU A 401 -5.94 -15.89 -12.74
C LEU A 401 -5.82 -17.41 -12.84
N PRO A 402 -6.13 -18.15 -11.77
CA PRO A 402 -6.05 -19.60 -11.72
C PRO A 402 -7.00 -20.36 -12.67
#